data_40e762c8f8250e76d75b94b8bec647c4
#
_entry.id   40e762c8f8250e76d75b94b8bec647c4
#
_cell.length_a   1.000
_cell.length_b   1.000
_cell.length_c   1.000
_cell.angle_alpha   90.00
_cell.angle_beta   90.00
_cell.angle_gamma   90.00
#
_symmetry.space_group_name_H-M   'P 1'
#
loop_
_entity.id
_entity.type
_entity.pdbx_description
1 polymer ?
#
loop_
_entity_poly.entity_id
_entity_poly.type
_entity_poly.pdbx_seq_one_letter_code
_entity_poly.pdbx_strand_id
1 'polypeptide(L)'
;MERKFYIELNMKTVDGFERFGCFELGSDRGFAVTLFAGLAGRPAEDDTEVLHMDLVEKRGGLPMNMQVISCTVEELGKNMKYLTRELFKKINLDDTTL
;
A
#
# COMPACT_ATOMS: atom_id res chain seq x y z
N MET A 1 9.93 14.57 -14.09
CA MET A 1 8.57 14.37 -13.61
C MET A 1 8.60 13.62 -12.30
N GLU A 2 7.99 14.18 -11.30
CA GLU A 2 7.99 13.61 -9.96
C GLU A 2 7.07 12.40 -9.91
N ARG A 3 7.55 11.31 -9.29
CA ARG A 3 6.72 10.16 -9.08
C ARG A 3 6.77 9.78 -7.61
N LYS A 4 5.61 9.41 -7.07
CA LYS A 4 5.46 8.97 -5.68
C LYS A 4 4.63 7.72 -5.62
N PHE A 5 4.90 6.91 -4.62
CA PHE A 5 4.23 5.64 -4.42
C PHE A 5 3.43 5.64 -3.13
N TYR A 6 2.28 4.98 -3.17
CA TYR A 6 1.36 4.91 -2.03
C TYR A 6 0.80 3.51 -1.93
N ILE A 7 0.48 3.09 -0.72
CA ILE A 7 -0.36 1.92 -0.50
C ILE A 7 -1.67 2.45 0.05
N GLU A 8 -2.75 2.21 -0.68
CA GLU A 8 -4.09 2.63 -0.29
C GLU A 8 -4.83 1.46 0.33
N LEU A 9 -5.58 1.76 1.39
CA LEU A 9 -6.44 0.81 2.06
C LEU A 9 -7.86 1.10 1.62
N ASN A 10 -8.50 0.14 0.95
CA ASN A 10 -9.83 0.30 0.40
C ASN A 10 -10.78 -0.73 1.00
N MET A 11 -11.99 -0.31 1.29
CA MET A 11 -13.03 -1.17 1.85
C MET A 11 -14.26 -1.10 0.98
N LYS A 12 -14.86 -2.26 0.72
CA LYS A 12 -16.10 -2.31 -0.05
C LYS A 12 -17.26 -1.82 0.80
N THR A 13 -18.00 -0.87 0.24
CA THR A 13 -19.21 -0.32 0.86
C THR A 13 -20.39 -0.53 -0.08
N VAL A 14 -21.58 -0.10 0.32
CA VAL A 14 -22.76 -0.16 -0.56
C VAL A 14 -22.59 0.67 -1.81
N ASP A 15 -21.70 1.67 -1.78
CA ASP A 15 -21.45 2.56 -2.91
C ASP A 15 -20.19 2.18 -3.70
N GLY A 16 -19.58 1.03 -3.41
CA GLY A 16 -18.36 0.58 -4.05
C GLY A 16 -17.19 0.62 -3.09
N PHE A 17 -15.96 0.60 -3.63
CA PHE A 17 -14.76 0.64 -2.80
C PHE A 17 -14.45 2.08 -2.41
N GLU A 18 -14.25 2.31 -1.12
CA GLU A 18 -13.87 3.61 -0.59
C GLU A 18 -12.53 3.50 0.12
N ARG A 19 -11.67 4.48 -0.09
CA ARG A 19 -10.38 4.55 0.58
C ARG A 19 -10.58 5.01 2.03
N PHE A 20 -10.03 4.25 2.97
CA PHE A 20 -10.07 4.63 4.37
C PHE A 20 -8.69 4.82 4.98
N GLY A 21 -7.64 4.60 4.22
CA GLY A 21 -6.28 4.86 4.70
C GLY A 21 -5.28 4.88 3.56
N CYS A 22 -4.11 5.41 3.85
CA CYS A 22 -3.07 5.56 2.84
C CYS A 22 -1.71 5.65 3.51
N PHE A 23 -0.72 4.92 2.97
CA PHE A 23 0.68 5.05 3.36
C PHE A 23 1.45 5.67 2.22
N GLU A 24 2.17 6.74 2.49
CA GLU A 24 3.07 7.32 1.51
C GLU A 24 4.42 6.61 1.59
N LEU A 25 4.92 6.11 0.46
CA LEU A 25 6.13 5.30 0.41
C LEU A 25 7.34 6.06 -0.14
N GLY A 26 7.13 7.28 -0.61
CA GLY A 26 8.20 8.06 -1.23
C GLY A 26 8.31 7.80 -2.72
N SER A 27 9.49 8.06 -3.28
CA SER A 27 9.71 8.03 -4.72
C SER A 27 10.52 6.85 -5.22
N ASP A 28 10.94 5.95 -4.34
CA ASP A 28 11.76 4.79 -4.72
C ASP A 28 10.87 3.63 -5.13
N ARG A 29 10.84 3.35 -6.44
CA ARG A 29 10.01 2.27 -6.98
C ARG A 29 10.43 0.90 -6.43
N GLY A 30 11.75 0.64 -6.35
CA GLY A 30 12.23 -0.64 -5.85
C GLY A 30 11.78 -0.90 -4.42
N PHE A 31 11.88 0.10 -3.57
CA PHE A 31 11.41 0.00 -2.19
C PHE A 31 9.90 -0.26 -2.16
N ALA A 32 9.13 0.50 -2.93
CA ALA A 32 7.67 0.38 -2.93
C ALA A 32 7.22 -1.01 -3.39
N VAL A 33 7.80 -1.52 -4.48
CA VAL A 33 7.44 -2.82 -5.03
C VAL A 33 7.82 -3.94 -4.04
N THR A 34 9.02 -3.85 -3.47
CA THR A 34 9.49 -4.86 -2.51
C THR A 34 8.63 -4.84 -1.25
N LEU A 35 8.30 -3.66 -0.76
CA LEU A 35 7.45 -3.52 0.42
C LEU A 35 6.07 -4.13 0.17
N PHE A 36 5.47 -3.82 -0.96
CA PHE A 36 4.15 -4.35 -1.29
C PHE A 36 4.17 -5.89 -1.43
N ALA A 37 5.24 -6.42 -1.99
CA ALA A 37 5.38 -7.87 -2.17
C ALA A 37 5.42 -8.63 -0.84
N GLY A 38 5.77 -7.96 0.26
CA GLY A 38 5.80 -8.57 1.59
C GLY A 38 4.45 -8.62 2.30
N LEU A 39 3.41 -8.04 1.71
CA LEU A 39 2.09 -8.03 2.33
C LEU A 39 1.41 -9.39 2.23
N ALA A 40 0.63 -9.72 3.28
CA ALA A 40 -0.17 -10.93 3.30
C ALA A 40 -1.49 -10.67 2.58
N GLY A 41 -1.87 -11.59 1.70
CA GLY A 41 -3.09 -11.46 0.92
C GLY A 41 -2.99 -12.28 -0.34
N ARG A 42 -3.91 -12.05 -1.25
CA ARG A 42 -3.99 -12.76 -2.53
C ARG A 42 -4.39 -11.78 -3.62
N PRO A 43 -4.07 -12.07 -4.88
CA PRO A 43 -4.51 -11.19 -5.96
C PRO A 43 -6.02 -10.99 -5.91
N ALA A 44 -6.45 -9.74 -6.11
CA ALA A 44 -7.87 -9.40 -6.09
C ALA A 44 -8.47 -9.80 -7.44
N GLU A 45 -9.22 -10.88 -7.46
CA GLU A 45 -9.77 -11.45 -8.70
C GLU A 45 -11.26 -11.24 -8.86
N ASP A 46 -11.97 -10.95 -7.75
CA ASP A 46 -13.40 -10.72 -7.84
C ASP A 46 -13.85 -9.71 -6.76
N ASP A 47 -15.13 -9.35 -6.83
CA ASP A 47 -15.71 -8.32 -5.97
C ASP A 47 -16.24 -8.84 -4.64
N THR A 48 -15.99 -10.11 -4.32
CA THR A 48 -16.53 -10.69 -3.09
C THR A 48 -15.71 -10.33 -1.86
N GLU A 49 -14.45 -9.92 -2.06
CA GLU A 49 -13.58 -9.53 -0.97
C GLU A 49 -13.88 -8.11 -0.52
N VAL A 50 -13.83 -7.89 0.79
CA VAL A 50 -14.22 -6.61 1.38
C VAL A 50 -13.06 -5.64 1.50
N LEU A 51 -11.85 -6.17 1.78
CA LEU A 51 -10.67 -5.32 2.01
C LEU A 51 -9.67 -5.49 0.87
N HIS A 52 -9.27 -4.38 0.30
CA HIS A 52 -8.21 -4.34 -0.72
C HIS A 52 -7.07 -3.43 -0.27
N MET A 53 -5.87 -3.79 -0.66
CA MET A 53 -4.71 -2.91 -0.54
C MET A 53 -4.15 -2.71 -1.95
N ASP A 54 -4.01 -1.45 -2.33
CA ASP A 54 -3.61 -1.07 -3.69
C ASP A 54 -2.26 -0.39 -3.66
N LEU A 55 -1.33 -0.87 -4.49
CA LEU A 55 -0.09 -0.14 -4.73
C LEU A 55 -0.35 0.85 -5.87
N VAL A 56 -0.16 2.13 -5.58
CA VAL A 56 -0.48 3.21 -6.51
C VAL A 56 0.77 4.04 -6.77
N GLU A 57 1.03 4.30 -8.04
CA GLU A 57 2.04 5.27 -8.44
C GLU A 57 1.33 6.54 -8.88
N LYS A 58 1.74 7.70 -8.33
CA LYS A 58 1.30 8.99 -8.85
C LYS A 58 2.44 9.61 -9.62
N ARG A 59 2.17 9.91 -10.88
CA ARG A 59 3.14 10.55 -11.76
C ARG A 59 2.52 11.83 -12.27
N GLY A 60 3.12 12.98 -11.92
CA GLY A 60 2.55 14.27 -12.30
C GLY A 60 1.14 14.49 -11.77
N GLY A 61 0.82 13.91 -10.62
CA GLY A 61 -0.51 14.02 -10.01
C GLY A 61 -1.52 13.01 -10.49
N LEU A 62 -1.19 12.19 -11.50
CA LEU A 62 -2.11 11.18 -12.02
C LEU A 62 -1.87 9.83 -11.35
N PRO A 63 -2.88 9.27 -10.67
CA PRO A 63 -2.75 7.98 -10.01
C PRO A 63 -2.87 6.83 -11.00
N MET A 64 -2.03 5.81 -10.81
CA MET A 64 -2.08 4.57 -11.59
C MET A 64 -1.94 3.40 -10.65
N ASN A 65 -2.93 2.50 -10.66
CA ASN A 65 -2.84 1.29 -9.86
C ASN A 65 -1.84 0.33 -10.50
N MET A 66 -0.90 -0.14 -9.69
CA MET A 66 0.11 -1.09 -10.14
C MET A 66 -0.25 -2.51 -9.77
N GLN A 67 -0.77 -2.70 -8.56
CA GLN A 67 -1.16 -4.01 -8.03
C GLN A 67 -2.28 -3.84 -7.03
N VAL A 68 -3.14 -4.85 -6.93
CA VAL A 68 -4.22 -4.88 -5.93
C VAL A 68 -4.23 -6.26 -5.32
N ILE A 69 -4.27 -6.32 -3.99
CA ILE A 69 -4.47 -7.57 -3.27
C ILE A 69 -5.72 -7.48 -2.40
N SER A 70 -6.34 -8.63 -2.18
CA SER A 70 -7.40 -8.80 -1.19
C SER A 70 -6.79 -9.35 0.09
N CYS A 71 -7.28 -8.91 1.23
CA CYS A 71 -6.83 -9.46 2.49
C CYS A 71 -8.00 -9.63 3.48
N THR A 72 -7.79 -10.53 4.45
CA THR A 72 -8.72 -10.68 5.56
C THR A 72 -8.42 -9.61 6.61
N VAL A 73 -9.29 -9.50 7.62
CA VAL A 73 -9.07 -8.57 8.73
C VAL A 73 -7.78 -8.92 9.47
N GLU A 74 -7.53 -10.23 9.67
CA GLU A 74 -6.30 -10.69 10.32
C GLU A 74 -5.06 -10.34 9.52
N GLU A 75 -5.14 -10.53 8.20
CA GLU A 75 -4.04 -10.17 7.30
C GLU A 75 -3.82 -8.67 7.29
N LEU A 76 -4.90 -7.89 7.31
CA LEU A 76 -4.79 -6.44 7.38
C LEU A 76 -4.03 -6.03 8.64
N GLY A 77 -4.34 -6.63 9.79
CA GLY A 77 -3.62 -6.36 11.03
C GLY A 77 -2.14 -6.65 10.93
N LYS A 78 -1.77 -7.79 10.33
CA LYS A 78 -0.37 -8.14 10.10
C LYS A 78 0.29 -7.14 9.16
N ASN A 79 -0.41 -6.75 8.10
CA ASN A 79 0.10 -5.83 7.10
C ASN A 79 0.33 -4.44 7.69
N MET A 80 -0.56 -3.99 8.57
CA MET A 80 -0.40 -2.70 9.24
C MET A 80 0.85 -2.68 10.11
N LYS A 81 1.10 -3.75 10.87
CA LYS A 81 2.32 -3.88 11.68
C LYS A 81 3.57 -3.89 10.81
N TYR A 82 3.52 -4.68 9.73
CA TYR A 82 4.63 -4.82 8.81
C TYR A 82 4.97 -3.47 8.16
N LEU A 83 3.97 -2.79 7.60
CA LEU A 83 4.17 -1.49 6.95
C LEU A 83 4.70 -0.45 7.93
N THR A 84 4.12 -0.38 9.11
CA THR A 84 4.54 0.58 10.12
C THR A 84 6.00 0.35 10.50
N ARG A 85 6.39 -0.91 10.70
CA ARG A 85 7.76 -1.26 11.07
C ARG A 85 8.76 -0.95 9.95
N GLU A 86 8.41 -1.34 8.71
CA GLU A 86 9.34 -1.15 7.58
C GLU A 86 9.48 0.33 7.21
N LEU A 87 8.40 1.09 7.28
CA LEU A 87 8.46 2.53 7.03
C LEU A 87 9.22 3.26 8.14
N PHE A 88 9.03 2.83 9.39
CA PHE A 88 9.79 3.37 10.51
C PHE A 88 11.29 3.15 10.33
N LYS A 89 11.68 1.93 9.93
CA LYS A 89 13.07 1.60 9.66
C LYS A 89 13.65 2.47 8.56
N LYS A 90 12.91 2.62 7.47
CA LYS A 90 13.40 3.41 6.34
C LYS A 90 13.62 4.87 6.73
N ILE A 91 12.66 5.47 7.41
CA ILE A 91 12.76 6.85 7.85
C ILE A 91 13.91 7.04 8.82
N ASN A 92 14.04 6.15 9.81
CA ASN A 92 15.09 6.29 10.82
C ASN A 92 16.48 5.98 10.28
N LEU A 93 16.60 5.00 9.39
CA LEU A 93 17.90 4.69 8.80
C LEU A 93 18.37 5.81 7.88
N ASP A 94 17.45 6.41 7.16
CA ASP A 94 17.78 7.54 6.29
C ASP A 94 18.19 8.76 7.15
N ASP A 95 17.56 8.93 8.32
CA ASP A 95 17.86 10.03 9.24
C ASP A 95 19.13 9.80 10.06
N THR A 96 19.49 8.54 10.30
CA THR A 96 20.66 8.22 11.11
C THR A 96 21.97 8.38 10.35
N THR A 97 21.92 8.77 9.13
CA THR A 97 23.13 9.18 8.40
C THR A 97 23.64 10.53 8.88
N LEU A 98 23.00 11.07 9.85
CA LEU A 98 23.41 12.33 10.48
C LEU A 98 24.77 12.24 11.15
#